data_b68d6c5e11c2e04f4534e6e16d751600
#
_entry.id   b68d6c5e11c2e04f4534e6e16d751600
#
_cell.length_a   1.000
_cell.length_b   1.000
_cell.length_c   1.000
_cell.angle_alpha   90.00
_cell.angle_beta   90.00
_cell.angle_gamma   90.00
#
_symmetry.space_group_name_H-M   'P 1'
#
loop_
_entity.id
_entity.type
_entity.pdbx_description
1 polymer ?
#
loop_
_entity_poly.entity_id
_entity_poly.type
_entity_poly.pdbx_seq_one_letter_code
_entity_poly.pdbx_strand_id
1 'polypeptide(L)'
;MGKISERLWNKAGIMRIPLTGAFELLPVCNLHCKMCYVRKSMSEVNQMGGLTPTEQWLDWARQARDAGMLTPLLTGGEPFLHQDFQKILADMQQMGLQVSINSNATLIDEPMAKWLGQHKPTRINITLYGASEESYENLCGDGAAFGRVRRAVEWLKQYNIPVKFNCSVTPENVGDLEKIIAYAKSVNYPIQVATYMFPPLRRDAGLIGQNHRLSPAQAALARVKADWLQSDPNWFQGQAERFSHFVEPTDEMLRSFSTQEPREMSCRAGRCSFWIDWQGNIANCGMYPSVKSPLKGRSFAEAWKQVVEETNQVRYSPICTNCPNHNLCHACIAMVYNECGDLNGRPEYLCQMNAASAKYYAEYAAKIRSGELPELPLAGTPYEPEECSI
;
A
#
# COMPACT_ATOMS: atom_id res chain seq x y z
N MET A 1 2.50 7.15 -16.70
CA MET A 1 2.45 8.59 -16.30
C MET A 1 3.08 9.48 -17.38
N GLY A 2 2.47 10.63 -17.70
CA GLY A 2 3.05 11.55 -18.67
C GLY A 2 4.34 12.20 -18.14
N LYS A 3 5.29 12.57 -19.01
CA LYS A 3 6.57 13.24 -18.67
C LYS A 3 6.42 14.45 -17.72
N ILE A 4 5.26 15.11 -17.70
CA ILE A 4 4.98 16.27 -16.83
C ILE A 4 4.78 15.83 -15.38
N SER A 5 4.03 14.75 -15.12
CA SER A 5 3.80 14.25 -13.76
C SER A 5 5.10 13.75 -13.12
N GLU A 6 5.92 13.02 -13.86
CA GLU A 6 7.24 12.57 -13.38
C GLU A 6 8.14 13.73 -13.00
N ARG A 7 8.21 14.76 -13.83
CA ARG A 7 8.98 16.00 -13.52
C ARG A 7 8.46 16.70 -12.27
N LEU A 8 7.13 16.76 -12.09
CA LEU A 8 6.52 17.35 -10.90
C LEU A 8 6.95 16.60 -9.63
N TRP A 9 6.83 15.26 -9.64
CA TRP A 9 7.24 14.41 -8.51
C TRP A 9 8.73 14.53 -8.19
N ASN A 10 9.59 14.49 -9.20
CA ASN A 10 11.03 14.65 -9.02
C ASN A 10 11.39 16.02 -8.43
N LYS A 11 10.80 17.10 -8.96
CA LYS A 11 11.00 18.44 -8.44
C LYS A 11 10.50 18.57 -7.00
N ALA A 12 9.30 18.07 -6.68
CA ALA A 12 8.76 18.08 -5.34
C ALA A 12 9.67 17.33 -4.36
N GLY A 13 10.19 16.17 -4.75
CA GLY A 13 11.12 15.38 -3.94
C GLY A 13 12.45 16.08 -3.66
N ILE A 14 13.00 16.79 -4.65
CA ILE A 14 14.23 17.61 -4.49
C ILE A 14 13.97 18.79 -3.57
N MET A 15 12.87 19.49 -3.78
CA MET A 15 12.51 20.71 -3.02
C MET A 15 11.85 20.41 -1.67
N ARG A 16 11.62 19.15 -1.33
CA ARG A 16 10.93 18.71 -0.09
C ARG A 16 9.51 19.31 0.04
N ILE A 17 8.81 19.46 -1.07
CA ILE A 17 7.42 19.90 -1.09
C ILE A 17 6.52 18.68 -0.82
N PRO A 18 5.63 18.72 0.20
CA PRO A 18 4.76 17.61 0.58
C PRO A 18 3.59 17.46 -0.42
N LEU A 19 3.86 16.93 -1.62
CA LEU A 19 2.92 16.90 -2.75
C LEU A 19 1.69 15.99 -2.49
N THR A 20 1.88 14.93 -1.71
CA THR A 20 0.80 13.99 -1.32
C THR A 20 0.85 13.66 0.16
N GLY A 21 -0.30 13.38 0.76
CA GLY A 21 -0.40 12.99 2.16
C GLY A 21 -1.53 12.00 2.42
N ALA A 22 -1.29 11.02 3.28
CA ALA A 22 -2.34 10.16 3.80
C ALA A 22 -2.88 10.73 5.12
N PHE A 23 -4.19 10.79 5.24
CA PHE A 23 -4.94 11.22 6.42
C PHE A 23 -5.69 10.01 6.97
N GLU A 24 -5.17 9.41 8.03
CA GLU A 24 -5.76 8.27 8.70
C GLU A 24 -6.77 8.75 9.74
N LEU A 25 -8.02 8.92 9.30
CA LEU A 25 -9.07 9.61 10.07
C LEU A 25 -9.41 8.92 11.40
N LEU A 26 -9.35 7.59 11.42
CA LEU A 26 -9.68 6.77 12.59
C LEU A 26 -9.07 5.36 12.45
N PRO A 27 -8.79 4.66 13.58
CA PRO A 27 -8.32 3.27 13.53
C PRO A 27 -9.47 2.26 13.63
N VAL A 28 -10.71 2.71 13.75
CA VAL A 28 -11.89 1.85 13.90
C VAL A 28 -12.33 1.33 12.54
N CYS A 29 -12.69 0.05 12.49
CA CYS A 29 -13.17 -0.61 11.29
C CYS A 29 -14.34 -1.55 11.63
N ASN A 30 -15.26 -1.70 10.70
CA ASN A 30 -16.36 -2.66 10.79
C ASN A 30 -15.97 -4.09 10.38
N LEU A 31 -14.76 -4.31 9.86
CA LEU A 31 -14.17 -5.61 9.58
C LEU A 31 -13.05 -5.97 10.56
N HIS A 32 -12.78 -7.28 10.72
CA HIS A 32 -11.82 -7.83 11.69
C HIS A 32 -10.67 -8.58 11.00
N CYS A 33 -10.09 -7.99 9.93
CA CYS A 33 -9.07 -8.64 9.12
C CYS A 33 -7.86 -9.09 9.96
N LYS A 34 -7.46 -10.36 9.82
CA LYS A 34 -6.40 -10.99 10.61
C LYS A 34 -5.04 -10.29 10.47
N MET A 35 -4.73 -9.79 9.25
CA MET A 35 -3.46 -9.11 8.96
C MET A 35 -3.48 -7.59 9.25
N CYS A 36 -4.58 -7.05 9.80
CA CYS A 36 -4.73 -5.59 9.96
C CYS A 36 -3.67 -5.00 10.89
N TYR A 37 -3.04 -3.90 10.46
CA TYR A 37 -1.98 -3.22 11.19
C TYR A 37 -2.45 -1.99 12.00
N VAL A 38 -3.72 -1.53 11.82
CA VAL A 38 -4.19 -0.27 12.42
C VAL A 38 -5.39 -0.43 13.34
N ARG A 39 -6.20 -1.49 13.16
CA ARG A 39 -7.51 -1.61 13.80
C ARG A 39 -7.43 -1.58 15.32
N LYS A 40 -8.28 -0.70 15.92
CA LYS A 40 -8.56 -0.59 17.35
C LYS A 40 -10.06 -0.52 17.60
N SER A 41 -10.48 -0.90 18.80
CA SER A 41 -11.84 -0.67 19.28
C SER A 41 -12.03 0.80 19.71
N MET A 42 -13.29 1.29 19.75
CA MET A 42 -13.58 2.62 20.28
C MET A 42 -13.18 2.77 21.76
N SER A 43 -13.23 1.68 22.55
CA SER A 43 -12.76 1.70 23.93
C SER A 43 -11.27 2.01 24.02
N GLU A 44 -10.43 1.35 23.21
CA GLU A 44 -8.98 1.64 23.14
C GLU A 44 -8.73 3.07 22.66
N VAL A 45 -9.46 3.53 21.63
CA VAL A 45 -9.36 4.90 21.11
C VAL A 45 -9.66 5.92 22.23
N ASN A 46 -10.73 5.72 22.99
CA ASN A 46 -11.10 6.61 24.10
C ASN A 46 -10.04 6.64 25.21
N GLN A 47 -9.44 5.48 25.52
CA GLN A 47 -8.33 5.39 26.50
C GLN A 47 -7.07 6.11 26.00
N MET A 48 -6.89 6.25 24.69
CA MET A 48 -5.77 6.94 24.06
C MET A 48 -6.05 8.43 23.76
N GLY A 49 -7.13 9.01 24.29
CA GLY A 49 -7.44 10.43 24.16
C GLY A 49 -8.52 10.77 23.13
N GLY A 50 -9.18 9.76 22.55
CA GLY A 50 -10.26 9.94 21.59
C GLY A 50 -9.79 10.22 20.16
N LEU A 51 -10.75 10.42 19.26
CA LEU A 51 -10.47 10.75 17.86
C LEU A 51 -10.07 12.22 17.71
N THR A 52 -9.26 12.49 16.72
CA THR A 52 -8.93 13.87 16.30
C THR A 52 -10.20 14.55 15.76
N PRO A 53 -10.53 15.77 16.22
CA PRO A 53 -11.71 16.51 15.76
C PRO A 53 -11.66 16.84 14.26
N THR A 54 -12.81 16.88 13.61
CA THR A 54 -12.97 17.19 12.18
C THR A 54 -12.32 18.51 11.79
N GLU A 55 -12.52 19.56 12.56
CA GLU A 55 -11.94 20.88 12.27
C GLU A 55 -10.41 20.86 12.32
N GLN A 56 -9.82 20.00 13.14
CA GLN A 56 -8.37 19.84 13.19
C GLN A 56 -7.85 19.11 11.94
N TRP A 57 -8.57 18.11 11.43
CA TRP A 57 -8.25 17.46 10.14
C TRP A 57 -8.28 18.46 8.99
N LEU A 58 -9.30 19.32 8.95
CA LEU A 58 -9.45 20.34 7.92
C LEU A 58 -8.40 21.44 8.03
N ASP A 59 -8.00 21.82 9.25
CA ASP A 59 -6.94 22.77 9.48
C ASP A 59 -5.58 22.24 8.98
N TRP A 60 -5.22 21.01 9.33
CA TRP A 60 -4.00 20.36 8.81
C TRP A 60 -4.03 20.19 7.29
N ALA A 61 -5.18 19.85 6.72
CA ALA A 61 -5.32 19.76 5.25
C ALA A 61 -5.08 21.12 4.58
N ARG A 62 -5.58 22.22 5.16
CA ARG A 62 -5.36 23.58 4.65
C ARG A 62 -3.88 23.94 4.73
N GLN A 63 -3.24 23.73 5.88
CA GLN A 63 -1.81 24.00 6.06
C GLN A 63 -0.95 23.15 5.11
N ALA A 64 -1.26 21.87 4.92
CA ALA A 64 -0.56 20.99 3.98
C ALA A 64 -0.73 21.44 2.52
N ARG A 65 -1.95 21.87 2.12
CA ARG A 65 -2.21 22.48 0.80
C ARG A 65 -1.34 23.71 0.60
N ASP A 66 -1.30 24.59 1.58
CA ASP A 66 -0.51 25.84 1.50
C ASP A 66 1.00 25.56 1.44
N ALA A 67 1.44 24.40 1.97
CA ALA A 67 2.79 23.88 1.83
C ALA A 67 3.04 23.13 0.49
N GLY A 68 2.00 22.95 -0.36
CA GLY A 68 2.12 22.40 -1.71
C GLY A 68 1.42 21.03 -1.93
N MET A 69 0.65 20.52 -0.97
CA MET A 69 -0.10 19.29 -1.16
C MET A 69 -1.20 19.46 -2.22
N LEU A 70 -1.26 18.50 -3.13
CA LEU A 70 -2.30 18.41 -4.18
C LEU A 70 -3.19 17.19 -4.04
N THR A 71 -2.62 16.05 -3.62
CA THR A 71 -3.28 14.75 -3.71
C THR A 71 -3.35 14.05 -2.35
N PRO A 72 -4.31 14.40 -1.48
CA PRO A 72 -4.53 13.67 -0.24
C PRO A 72 -5.22 12.33 -0.47
N LEU A 73 -4.91 11.39 0.44
CA LEU A 73 -5.55 10.09 0.58
C LEU A 73 -6.30 10.04 1.92
N LEU A 74 -7.60 9.87 1.90
CA LEU A 74 -8.38 9.56 3.09
C LEU A 74 -8.34 8.06 3.35
N THR A 75 -7.94 7.68 4.55
CA THR A 75 -7.78 6.28 4.96
C THR A 75 -8.09 6.12 6.46
N GLY A 76 -7.78 4.96 7.02
CA GLY A 76 -7.97 4.64 8.42
C GLY A 76 -8.16 3.16 8.63
N GLY A 77 -8.97 2.78 9.62
CA GLY A 77 -9.61 1.47 9.66
C GLY A 77 -10.62 1.40 8.50
N GLU A 78 -11.77 2.07 8.66
CA GLU A 78 -12.69 2.31 7.55
C GLU A 78 -13.14 3.78 7.58
N PRO A 79 -12.70 4.62 6.62
CA PRO A 79 -12.96 6.07 6.68
C PRO A 79 -14.44 6.43 6.61
N PHE A 80 -15.30 5.61 5.98
CA PHE A 80 -16.74 5.85 5.93
C PHE A 80 -17.45 5.68 7.29
N LEU A 81 -16.75 5.18 8.34
CA LEU A 81 -17.25 5.22 9.72
C LEU A 81 -17.04 6.57 10.40
N HIS A 82 -16.24 7.47 9.83
CA HIS A 82 -16.08 8.79 10.43
C HIS A 82 -17.36 9.60 10.25
N GLN A 83 -17.94 10.08 11.37
CA GLN A 83 -19.25 10.76 11.37
C GLN A 83 -19.32 11.94 10.39
N ASP A 84 -18.21 12.67 10.21
CA ASP A 84 -18.11 13.83 9.33
C ASP A 84 -17.34 13.53 8.03
N PHE A 85 -17.31 12.26 7.59
CA PHE A 85 -16.58 11.87 6.38
C PHE A 85 -16.96 12.71 5.17
N GLN A 86 -18.28 12.90 4.96
CA GLN A 86 -18.78 13.69 3.84
C GLN A 86 -18.31 15.15 3.89
N LYS A 87 -18.34 15.76 5.09
CA LYS A 87 -17.83 17.13 5.31
C LYS A 87 -16.34 17.21 4.99
N ILE A 88 -15.53 16.28 5.51
CA ILE A 88 -14.09 16.25 5.29
C ILE A 88 -13.77 16.17 3.79
N LEU A 89 -14.41 15.23 3.07
CA LEU A 89 -14.21 15.08 1.63
C LEU A 89 -14.60 16.33 0.85
N ALA A 90 -15.80 16.87 1.09
CA ALA A 90 -16.30 18.04 0.40
C ALA A 90 -15.43 19.28 0.66
N ASP A 91 -15.06 19.54 1.91
CA ASP A 91 -14.24 20.70 2.28
C ASP A 91 -12.82 20.60 1.68
N MET A 92 -12.20 19.40 1.69
CA MET A 92 -10.91 19.21 1.02
C MET A 92 -11.01 19.45 -0.49
N GLN A 93 -12.09 19.01 -1.14
CA GLN A 93 -12.32 19.28 -2.56
C GLN A 93 -12.53 20.78 -2.84
N GLN A 94 -13.24 21.49 -1.96
CA GLN A 94 -13.40 22.95 -2.05
C GLN A 94 -12.06 23.69 -1.89
N MET A 95 -11.09 23.12 -1.16
CA MET A 95 -9.72 23.63 -1.08
C MET A 95 -8.94 23.40 -2.40
N GLY A 96 -9.50 22.75 -3.41
CA GLY A 96 -8.84 22.42 -4.68
C GLY A 96 -8.01 21.14 -4.64
N LEU A 97 -8.17 20.30 -3.61
CA LEU A 97 -7.42 19.07 -3.45
C LEU A 97 -8.05 17.90 -4.24
N GLN A 98 -7.21 17.07 -4.84
CA GLN A 98 -7.60 15.86 -5.57
C GLN A 98 -7.63 14.67 -4.62
N VAL A 99 -8.75 14.46 -3.96
CA VAL A 99 -8.87 13.48 -2.87
C VAL A 99 -9.07 12.07 -3.42
N SER A 100 -8.25 11.12 -2.95
CA SER A 100 -8.46 9.68 -3.11
C SER A 100 -8.91 9.05 -1.78
N ILE A 101 -9.50 7.85 -1.83
CA ILE A 101 -10.04 7.17 -0.65
C ILE A 101 -9.57 5.71 -0.65
N ASN A 102 -9.09 5.20 0.49
CA ASN A 102 -8.93 3.77 0.73
C ASN A 102 -10.10 3.26 1.58
N SER A 103 -10.80 2.22 1.12
CA SER A 103 -11.97 1.68 1.81
C SER A 103 -12.13 0.17 1.59
N ASN A 104 -12.80 -0.50 2.52
CA ASN A 104 -13.31 -1.84 2.30
C ASN A 104 -14.64 -1.87 1.50
N ALA A 105 -15.20 -0.71 1.21
CA ALA A 105 -16.42 -0.45 0.45
C ALA A 105 -17.73 -1.07 1.01
N THR A 106 -17.71 -1.73 2.15
CA THR A 106 -18.90 -2.41 2.70
C THR A 106 -19.98 -1.47 3.20
N LEU A 107 -19.64 -0.18 3.40
CA LEU A 107 -20.53 0.89 3.87
C LEU A 107 -20.99 1.82 2.74
N ILE A 108 -20.59 1.56 1.51
CA ILE A 108 -21.05 2.32 0.35
C ILE A 108 -22.37 1.71 -0.13
N ASP A 109 -23.46 2.32 0.28
CA ASP A 109 -24.80 2.05 -0.22
C ASP A 109 -25.13 2.96 -1.42
N GLU A 110 -26.32 2.82 -2.00
CA GLU A 110 -26.73 3.63 -3.15
C GLU A 110 -26.82 5.13 -2.83
N PRO A 111 -27.38 5.60 -1.69
CA PRO A 111 -27.33 7.00 -1.29
C PRO A 111 -25.91 7.55 -1.20
N MET A 112 -24.98 6.81 -0.59
CA MET A 112 -23.58 7.22 -0.49
C MET A 112 -22.91 7.26 -1.87
N ALA A 113 -23.12 6.26 -2.73
CA ALA A 113 -22.58 6.25 -4.08
C ALA A 113 -23.11 7.41 -4.94
N LYS A 114 -24.41 7.75 -4.80
CA LYS A 114 -25.02 8.90 -5.45
C LYS A 114 -24.40 10.22 -4.97
N TRP A 115 -24.19 10.36 -3.66
CA TRP A 115 -23.51 11.53 -3.09
C TRP A 115 -22.07 11.65 -3.57
N LEU A 116 -21.32 10.54 -3.59
CA LEU A 116 -19.97 10.48 -4.14
C LEU A 116 -19.93 10.82 -5.64
N GLY A 117 -20.99 10.52 -6.39
CA GLY A 117 -21.14 10.95 -7.79
C GLY A 117 -21.20 12.48 -7.96
N GLN A 118 -21.72 13.18 -6.96
CA GLN A 118 -21.78 14.67 -6.91
C GLN A 118 -20.48 15.28 -6.35
N HIS A 119 -19.80 14.56 -5.42
CA HIS A 119 -18.54 14.93 -4.77
C HIS A 119 -17.44 13.95 -5.20
N LYS A 120 -17.21 13.87 -6.50
CA LYS A 120 -16.41 12.79 -7.10
C LYS A 120 -14.99 12.79 -6.61
N PRO A 121 -14.54 11.73 -5.90
CA PRO A 121 -13.13 11.57 -5.55
C PRO A 121 -12.29 11.28 -6.80
N THR A 122 -11.02 11.57 -6.74
CA THR A 122 -10.08 11.21 -7.82
C THR A 122 -10.10 9.72 -8.08
N ARG A 123 -10.17 8.91 -7.00
CA ARG A 123 -10.27 7.45 -7.06
C ARG A 123 -10.68 6.88 -5.70
N ILE A 124 -11.40 5.76 -5.71
CA ILE A 124 -11.59 4.91 -4.53
C ILE A 124 -10.77 3.64 -4.72
N ASN A 125 -9.82 3.41 -3.83
CA ASN A 125 -9.09 2.15 -3.76
C ASN A 125 -9.87 1.19 -2.86
N ILE A 126 -10.43 0.14 -3.43
CA ILE A 126 -11.23 -0.85 -2.70
C ILE A 126 -10.38 -2.08 -2.45
N THR A 127 -10.30 -2.53 -1.20
CA THR A 127 -9.62 -3.79 -0.88
C THR A 127 -10.56 -4.96 -1.11
N LEU A 128 -10.19 -5.86 -2.03
CA LEU A 128 -10.84 -7.16 -2.21
C LEU A 128 -10.13 -8.19 -1.34
N TYR A 129 -10.87 -8.76 -0.40
CA TYR A 129 -10.36 -9.71 0.57
C TYR A 129 -10.53 -11.18 0.14
N GLY A 130 -11.31 -11.43 -0.91
CA GLY A 130 -11.61 -12.76 -1.45
C GLY A 130 -12.57 -12.66 -2.65
N ALA A 131 -12.97 -13.82 -3.16
CA ALA A 131 -13.97 -13.95 -4.22
C ALA A 131 -15.19 -14.79 -3.77
N SER A 132 -15.35 -14.98 -2.46
CA SER A 132 -16.45 -15.74 -1.86
C SER A 132 -16.80 -15.22 -0.47
N GLU A 133 -17.99 -15.56 0.01
CA GLU A 133 -18.40 -15.29 1.40
C GLU A 133 -17.49 -16.04 2.39
N GLU A 134 -17.06 -17.25 2.07
CA GLU A 134 -16.15 -18.03 2.90
C GLU A 134 -14.81 -17.34 3.10
N SER A 135 -14.20 -16.83 2.04
CA SER A 135 -12.92 -16.10 2.15
C SER A 135 -13.06 -14.83 2.99
N TYR A 136 -14.18 -14.10 2.83
CA TYR A 136 -14.46 -12.91 3.63
C TYR A 136 -14.72 -13.26 5.11
N GLU A 137 -15.48 -14.34 5.40
CA GLU A 137 -15.70 -14.81 6.76
C GLU A 137 -14.37 -15.18 7.41
N ASN A 138 -13.58 -16.02 6.74
CA ASN A 138 -12.32 -16.54 7.29
C ASN A 138 -11.26 -15.45 7.50
N LEU A 139 -11.18 -14.45 6.61
CA LEU A 139 -10.17 -13.39 6.68
C LEU A 139 -10.63 -12.19 7.51
N CYS A 140 -11.88 -11.77 7.33
CA CYS A 140 -12.39 -10.49 7.84
C CYS A 140 -13.43 -10.63 8.95
N GLY A 141 -13.93 -11.84 9.22
CA GLY A 141 -14.98 -12.13 10.20
C GLY A 141 -16.36 -11.63 9.77
N ASP A 142 -16.62 -11.53 8.44
CA ASP A 142 -17.90 -11.08 7.90
C ASP A 142 -18.07 -11.56 6.46
N GLY A 143 -18.64 -12.75 6.27
CA GLY A 143 -18.89 -13.35 4.94
C GLY A 143 -19.83 -12.51 4.08
N ALA A 144 -20.87 -11.93 4.68
CA ALA A 144 -21.85 -11.10 3.97
C ALA A 144 -21.23 -9.81 3.38
N ALA A 145 -20.03 -9.42 3.84
CA ALA A 145 -19.30 -8.28 3.30
C ALA A 145 -19.00 -8.44 1.80
N PHE A 146 -18.75 -9.66 1.31
CA PHE A 146 -18.52 -9.90 -0.12
C PHE A 146 -19.67 -9.41 -1.00
N GLY A 147 -20.91 -9.75 -0.62
CA GLY A 147 -22.10 -9.29 -1.33
C GLY A 147 -22.30 -7.77 -1.28
N ARG A 148 -21.96 -7.13 -0.14
CA ARG A 148 -22.01 -5.66 0.00
C ARG A 148 -20.99 -4.96 -0.90
N VAL A 149 -19.74 -5.45 -0.93
CA VAL A 149 -18.70 -4.90 -1.82
C VAL A 149 -19.11 -5.00 -3.29
N ARG A 150 -19.66 -6.13 -3.74
CA ARG A 150 -20.12 -6.29 -5.12
C ARG A 150 -21.20 -5.26 -5.48
N ARG A 151 -22.20 -5.08 -4.62
CA ARG A 151 -23.23 -4.05 -4.81
C ARG A 151 -22.65 -2.64 -4.82
N ALA A 152 -21.74 -2.33 -3.92
CA ALA A 152 -21.04 -1.04 -3.89
C ALA A 152 -20.33 -0.77 -5.23
N VAL A 153 -19.62 -1.76 -5.78
CA VAL A 153 -18.94 -1.65 -7.08
C VAL A 153 -19.93 -1.37 -8.23
N GLU A 154 -21.11 -1.99 -8.20
CA GLU A 154 -22.17 -1.74 -9.20
C GLU A 154 -22.67 -0.28 -9.12
N TRP A 155 -22.95 0.23 -7.93
CA TRP A 155 -23.35 1.63 -7.75
C TRP A 155 -22.24 2.61 -8.12
N LEU A 156 -21.00 2.35 -7.72
CA LEU A 156 -19.85 3.19 -8.08
C LEU A 156 -19.67 3.27 -9.61
N LYS A 157 -19.89 2.16 -10.31
CA LYS A 157 -19.86 2.12 -11.78
C LYS A 157 -21.02 2.91 -12.38
N GLN A 158 -22.24 2.77 -11.83
CA GLN A 158 -23.43 3.52 -12.25
C GLN A 158 -23.22 5.04 -12.14
N TYR A 159 -22.57 5.51 -11.08
CA TYR A 159 -22.28 6.93 -10.87
C TYR A 159 -20.92 7.38 -11.45
N ASN A 160 -20.27 6.54 -12.27
CA ASN A 160 -18.99 6.84 -12.94
C ASN A 160 -17.89 7.29 -11.97
N ILE A 161 -17.76 6.62 -10.83
CA ILE A 161 -16.71 6.88 -9.85
C ILE A 161 -15.50 6.01 -10.19
N PRO A 162 -14.30 6.61 -10.33
CA PRO A 162 -13.10 5.83 -10.60
C PRO A 162 -12.76 4.89 -9.43
N VAL A 163 -12.51 3.61 -9.74
CA VAL A 163 -12.16 2.57 -8.76
C VAL A 163 -10.87 1.89 -9.18
N LYS A 164 -10.05 1.55 -8.19
CA LYS A 164 -8.94 0.61 -8.29
C LYS A 164 -9.10 -0.43 -7.19
N PHE A 165 -8.88 -1.70 -7.52
CA PHE A 165 -8.83 -2.74 -6.50
C PHE A 165 -7.41 -2.91 -5.94
N ASN A 166 -7.34 -3.20 -4.65
CA ASN A 166 -6.16 -3.73 -3.99
C ASN A 166 -6.49 -5.11 -3.43
N CYS A 167 -5.59 -6.06 -3.56
CA CYS A 167 -5.72 -7.38 -2.95
C CYS A 167 -4.45 -7.68 -2.14
N SER A 168 -4.61 -7.82 -0.83
CA SER A 168 -3.59 -8.35 0.07
C SER A 168 -3.74 -9.84 0.15
N VAL A 169 -2.77 -10.61 -0.37
CA VAL A 169 -2.85 -12.07 -0.44
C VAL A 169 -2.42 -12.69 0.90
N THR A 170 -3.30 -13.49 1.47
CA THR A 170 -3.14 -14.17 2.76
C THR A 170 -3.45 -15.66 2.62
N PRO A 171 -3.22 -16.49 3.65
CA PRO A 171 -3.58 -17.91 3.61
C PRO A 171 -5.06 -18.17 3.27
N GLU A 172 -5.97 -17.27 3.68
CA GLU A 172 -7.41 -17.45 3.48
C GLU A 172 -7.88 -17.16 2.05
N ASN A 173 -7.18 -16.33 1.29
CA ASN A 173 -7.63 -15.88 -0.03
C ASN A 173 -6.69 -16.25 -1.18
N VAL A 174 -5.54 -16.86 -0.91
CA VAL A 174 -4.60 -17.25 -1.97
C VAL A 174 -5.24 -18.22 -2.96
N GLY A 175 -6.16 -19.08 -2.50
CA GLY A 175 -6.95 -19.98 -3.34
C GLY A 175 -7.94 -19.27 -4.27
N ASP A 176 -8.35 -18.05 -3.93
CA ASP A 176 -9.27 -17.22 -4.71
C ASP A 176 -8.57 -16.27 -5.69
N LEU A 177 -7.24 -16.23 -5.73
CA LEU A 177 -6.47 -15.22 -6.47
C LEU A 177 -6.90 -15.08 -7.95
N GLU A 178 -7.12 -16.20 -8.65
CA GLU A 178 -7.59 -16.16 -10.04
C GLU A 178 -8.99 -15.54 -10.15
N LYS A 179 -9.90 -15.93 -9.25
CA LYS A 179 -11.28 -15.44 -9.23
C LYS A 179 -11.32 -13.93 -8.90
N ILE A 180 -10.45 -13.47 -7.98
CA ILE A 180 -10.32 -12.06 -7.62
C ILE A 180 -9.87 -11.25 -8.84
N ILE A 181 -8.84 -11.70 -9.54
CA ILE A 181 -8.33 -11.03 -10.76
C ILE A 181 -9.39 -11.09 -11.88
N ALA A 182 -10.03 -12.22 -12.07
CA ALA A 182 -11.11 -12.37 -13.06
C ALA A 182 -12.29 -11.43 -12.77
N TYR A 183 -12.67 -11.27 -11.49
CA TYR A 183 -13.70 -10.32 -11.09
C TYR A 183 -13.29 -8.87 -11.41
N ALA A 184 -12.08 -8.46 -11.09
CA ALA A 184 -11.59 -7.13 -11.42
C ALA A 184 -11.65 -6.85 -12.93
N LYS A 185 -11.22 -7.82 -13.74
CA LYS A 185 -11.31 -7.75 -15.22
C LYS A 185 -12.77 -7.66 -15.70
N SER A 186 -13.70 -8.44 -15.13
CA SER A 186 -15.12 -8.46 -15.55
C SER A 186 -15.82 -7.13 -15.35
N VAL A 187 -15.43 -6.36 -14.34
CA VAL A 187 -15.97 -5.01 -14.07
C VAL A 187 -15.14 -3.90 -14.71
N ASN A 188 -14.03 -4.26 -15.38
CA ASN A 188 -13.10 -3.35 -16.05
C ASN A 188 -12.44 -2.32 -15.10
N TYR A 189 -12.01 -2.79 -13.93
CA TYR A 189 -11.21 -1.99 -13.00
C TYR A 189 -9.82 -2.59 -12.79
N PRO A 190 -8.78 -1.74 -12.70
CA PRO A 190 -7.43 -2.22 -12.42
C PRO A 190 -7.34 -2.82 -11.01
N ILE A 191 -6.48 -3.82 -10.85
CA ILE A 191 -6.21 -4.44 -9.54
C ILE A 191 -4.70 -4.49 -9.28
N GLN A 192 -4.31 -4.12 -8.06
CA GLN A 192 -2.96 -4.30 -7.54
C GLN A 192 -2.97 -5.45 -6.54
N VAL A 193 -2.10 -6.42 -6.77
CA VAL A 193 -1.94 -7.59 -5.89
C VAL A 193 -0.68 -7.41 -5.07
N ALA A 194 -0.82 -7.43 -3.74
CA ALA A 194 0.29 -7.40 -2.78
C ALA A 194 0.42 -8.76 -2.11
N THR A 195 1.56 -9.39 -2.22
CA THR A 195 1.85 -10.72 -1.65
C THR A 195 2.77 -10.65 -0.43
N TYR A 196 3.36 -9.50 -0.14
CA TYR A 196 4.08 -9.21 1.09
C TYR A 196 3.18 -8.46 2.08
N MET A 197 3.04 -9.00 3.29
CA MET A 197 2.33 -8.37 4.39
C MET A 197 3.31 -7.88 5.44
N PHE A 198 3.28 -6.58 5.73
CA PHE A 198 4.11 -5.98 6.76
C PHE A 198 3.76 -6.52 8.14
N PRO A 199 4.74 -6.86 8.98
CA PRO A 199 4.52 -7.01 10.41
C PRO A 199 3.75 -5.82 10.99
N PRO A 200 2.70 -6.05 11.82
CA PRO A 200 1.79 -4.98 12.26
C PRO A 200 2.33 -4.23 13.49
N LEU A 201 3.55 -3.69 13.40
CA LEU A 201 4.26 -3.04 14.52
C LEU A 201 3.49 -1.84 15.10
N ARG A 202 2.63 -1.19 14.32
CA ARG A 202 1.76 -0.11 14.80
C ARG A 202 0.67 -0.60 15.75
N ARG A 203 0.29 -1.86 15.64
CA ARG A 203 -0.67 -2.52 16.54
C ARG A 203 0.03 -3.13 17.75
N ASP A 204 1.15 -3.79 17.51
CA ASP A 204 1.95 -4.46 18.53
C ASP A 204 3.43 -4.46 18.12
N ALA A 205 4.25 -3.67 18.83
CA ALA A 205 5.67 -3.52 18.55
C ALA A 205 6.48 -4.82 18.78
N GLY A 206 5.92 -5.80 19.48
CA GLY A 206 6.54 -7.11 19.69
C GLY A 206 6.48 -8.05 18.47
N LEU A 207 5.73 -7.70 17.43
CA LEU A 207 5.50 -8.55 16.25
C LEU A 207 6.56 -8.35 15.15
N ILE A 208 7.81 -8.05 15.50
CA ILE A 208 8.90 -7.94 14.54
C ILE A 208 9.02 -9.25 13.74
N GLY A 209 9.08 -9.16 12.40
CA GLY A 209 9.17 -10.31 11.50
C GLY A 209 7.92 -11.20 11.44
N GLN A 210 6.87 -10.88 12.20
CA GLN A 210 5.69 -11.72 12.34
C GLN A 210 4.44 -11.03 11.81
N ASN A 211 3.64 -11.76 11.05
CA ASN A 211 2.29 -11.37 10.65
C ASN A 211 1.50 -12.61 10.26
N HIS A 212 0.18 -12.44 10.14
CA HIS A 212 -0.71 -13.41 9.50
C HIS A 212 -0.53 -13.32 7.96
N ARG A 213 0.42 -14.08 7.43
CA ARG A 213 0.87 -14.02 6.03
C ARG A 213 1.29 -15.39 5.48
N LEU A 214 1.41 -15.48 4.18
CA LEU A 214 1.96 -16.65 3.49
C LEU A 214 3.42 -16.90 3.87
N SER A 215 3.90 -18.14 3.70
CA SER A 215 5.35 -18.39 3.71
C SER A 215 6.04 -17.67 2.54
N PRO A 216 7.35 -17.42 2.59
CA PRO A 216 8.08 -16.76 1.50
C PRO A 216 7.86 -17.44 0.14
N ALA A 217 7.88 -18.77 0.11
CA ALA A 217 7.65 -19.54 -1.13
C ALA A 217 6.22 -19.40 -1.66
N GLN A 218 5.22 -19.47 -0.78
CA GLN A 218 3.82 -19.27 -1.17
C GLN A 218 3.55 -17.83 -1.65
N ALA A 219 4.13 -16.83 -1.00
CA ALA A 219 4.03 -15.43 -1.40
C ALA A 219 4.68 -15.19 -2.77
N ALA A 220 5.83 -15.82 -3.02
CA ALA A 220 6.51 -15.79 -4.32
C ALA A 220 5.67 -16.44 -5.43
N LEU A 221 5.11 -17.62 -5.17
CA LEU A 221 4.24 -18.29 -6.15
C LEU A 221 2.99 -17.46 -6.46
N ALA A 222 2.35 -16.90 -5.43
CA ALA A 222 1.19 -16.02 -5.59
C ALA A 222 1.54 -14.77 -6.42
N ARG A 223 2.73 -14.18 -6.21
CA ARG A 223 3.25 -13.06 -7.00
C ARG A 223 3.39 -13.44 -8.46
N VAL A 224 4.13 -14.50 -8.77
CA VAL A 224 4.38 -14.94 -10.14
C VAL A 224 3.07 -15.28 -10.86
N LYS A 225 2.14 -15.95 -10.16
CA LYS A 225 0.80 -16.25 -10.68
C LYS A 225 -0.02 -14.97 -10.94
N ALA A 226 0.00 -14.00 -10.05
CA ALA A 226 -0.68 -12.73 -10.24
C ALA A 226 -0.12 -11.96 -11.44
N ASP A 227 1.20 -11.91 -11.55
CA ASP A 227 1.89 -11.27 -12.66
C ASP A 227 1.56 -11.96 -13.99
N TRP A 228 1.58 -13.30 -14.03
CA TRP A 228 1.17 -14.05 -15.21
C TRP A 228 -0.29 -13.79 -15.59
N LEU A 229 -1.22 -13.72 -14.62
CA LEU A 229 -2.65 -13.48 -14.88
C LEU A 229 -2.98 -12.05 -15.33
N GLN A 230 -2.13 -11.05 -15.02
CA GLN A 230 -2.43 -9.63 -15.23
C GLN A 230 -1.61 -8.97 -16.33
N SER A 231 -0.44 -9.51 -16.67
CA SER A 231 0.51 -8.89 -17.60
C SER A 231 0.31 -9.36 -19.02
N ASP A 232 0.84 -8.59 -19.97
CA ASP A 232 1.04 -9.09 -21.32
C ASP A 232 2.25 -10.07 -21.36
N PRO A 233 2.33 -10.95 -22.39
CA PRO A 233 3.41 -11.95 -22.49
C PRO A 233 4.81 -11.36 -22.48
N ASN A 234 5.01 -10.20 -23.13
CA ASN A 234 6.34 -9.57 -23.23
C ASN A 234 6.79 -9.04 -21.87
N TRP A 235 5.86 -8.41 -21.12
CA TRP A 235 6.15 -7.94 -19.76
C TRP A 235 6.52 -9.12 -18.84
N PHE A 236 5.74 -10.22 -18.89
CA PHE A 236 6.02 -11.40 -18.07
C PHE A 236 7.38 -12.03 -18.43
N GLN A 237 7.68 -12.18 -19.72
CA GLN A 237 8.98 -12.66 -20.17
C GLN A 237 10.13 -11.75 -19.71
N GLY A 238 9.94 -10.43 -19.77
CA GLY A 238 10.89 -9.47 -19.26
C GLY A 238 11.12 -9.61 -17.74
N GLN A 239 10.09 -9.93 -16.95
CA GLN A 239 10.26 -10.24 -15.53
C GLN A 239 11.00 -11.55 -15.32
N ALA A 240 10.67 -12.61 -16.06
CA ALA A 240 11.38 -13.88 -15.97
C ALA A 240 12.88 -13.72 -16.32
N GLU A 241 13.20 -12.93 -17.35
CA GLU A 241 14.59 -12.58 -17.69
C GLU A 241 15.28 -11.80 -16.57
N ARG A 242 14.63 -10.80 -16.00
CA ARG A 242 15.21 -10.06 -14.86
C ARG A 242 15.52 -11.00 -13.70
N PHE A 243 14.62 -11.90 -13.36
CA PHE A 243 14.81 -12.85 -12.26
C PHE A 243 15.79 -13.99 -12.59
N SER A 244 16.11 -14.25 -13.87
CA SER A 244 17.18 -15.19 -14.25
C SER A 244 18.58 -14.73 -13.81
N HIS A 245 18.75 -13.43 -13.56
CA HIS A 245 19.96 -12.84 -13.02
C HIS A 245 20.03 -12.85 -11.47
N PHE A 246 19.09 -13.51 -10.80
CA PHE A 246 19.13 -13.63 -9.35
C PHE A 246 20.37 -14.39 -8.91
N VAL A 247 21.09 -13.84 -7.93
CA VAL A 247 22.31 -14.44 -7.33
C VAL A 247 22.00 -14.80 -5.88
N GLU A 248 22.19 -16.06 -5.50
CA GLU A 248 22.13 -16.44 -4.09
C GLU A 248 23.34 -15.87 -3.35
N PRO A 249 23.16 -14.92 -2.40
CA PRO A 249 24.31 -14.32 -1.71
C PRO A 249 24.98 -15.33 -0.78
N THR A 250 26.30 -15.47 -0.89
CA THR A 250 27.09 -16.29 0.04
C THR A 250 27.35 -15.55 1.35
N ASP A 251 27.71 -16.27 2.40
CA ASP A 251 28.07 -15.68 3.69
C ASP A 251 29.26 -14.72 3.59
N GLU A 252 30.20 -14.98 2.69
CA GLU A 252 31.35 -14.11 2.43
C GLU A 252 30.90 -12.79 1.81
N MET A 253 30.00 -12.85 0.79
CA MET A 253 29.40 -11.66 0.19
C MET A 253 28.64 -10.84 1.23
N LEU A 254 27.82 -11.49 2.06
CA LEU A 254 27.03 -10.80 3.10
C LEU A 254 27.92 -10.10 4.13
N ARG A 255 29.02 -10.74 4.57
CA ARG A 255 30.03 -10.10 5.43
C ARG A 255 30.68 -8.89 4.75
N SER A 256 31.06 -9.02 3.49
CA SER A 256 31.61 -7.89 2.71
C SER A 256 30.63 -6.73 2.58
N PHE A 257 29.34 -7.01 2.32
CA PHE A 257 28.32 -5.97 2.19
C PHE A 257 28.08 -5.20 3.49
N SER A 258 28.13 -5.87 4.65
CA SER A 258 27.88 -5.26 5.95
C SER A 258 28.89 -4.18 6.34
N THR A 259 30.08 -4.17 5.73
CA THR A 259 31.14 -3.20 6.00
C THR A 259 31.17 -2.02 5.03
N GLN A 260 30.27 -1.99 4.04
CA GLN A 260 30.21 -0.92 3.04
C GLN A 260 29.27 0.21 3.48
N GLU A 261 29.45 1.38 2.88
CA GLU A 261 28.61 2.54 3.17
C GLU A 261 27.15 2.29 2.74
N PRO A 262 26.18 2.59 3.63
CA PRO A 262 24.78 2.46 3.31
C PRO A 262 24.31 3.61 2.41
N ARG A 263 23.36 3.36 1.51
CA ARG A 263 22.75 4.41 0.68
C ARG A 263 21.68 5.19 1.44
N GLU A 264 21.49 6.41 1.00
CA GLU A 264 20.35 7.24 1.45
C GLU A 264 19.02 6.66 0.99
N MET A 265 17.97 6.93 1.75
CA MET A 265 16.62 6.58 1.38
C MET A 265 16.22 7.29 0.08
N SER A 266 15.72 6.56 -0.91
CA SER A 266 15.37 7.08 -2.24
C SER A 266 13.87 7.20 -2.51
N CYS A 267 13.00 6.66 -1.63
CA CYS A 267 11.56 6.72 -1.85
C CYS A 267 10.97 8.11 -1.58
N ARG A 268 9.69 8.31 -1.89
CA ARG A 268 8.98 9.60 -1.73
C ARG A 268 8.67 9.95 -0.28
N ALA A 269 8.67 8.97 0.62
CA ALA A 269 8.37 9.12 2.04
C ALA A 269 9.29 10.15 2.71
N GLY A 270 8.75 11.17 3.35
CA GLY A 270 9.51 12.27 3.95
C GLY A 270 10.25 13.18 2.96
N ARG A 271 10.11 12.94 1.64
CA ARG A 271 10.67 13.80 0.59
C ARG A 271 9.60 14.62 -0.11
N CYS A 272 8.50 14.01 -0.47
CA CYS A 272 7.33 14.67 -1.06
C CYS A 272 6.01 13.95 -0.73
N SER A 273 6.04 12.97 0.16
CA SER A 273 4.86 12.34 0.73
C SER A 273 4.97 12.24 2.24
N PHE A 274 3.82 12.25 2.92
CA PHE A 274 3.70 12.12 4.38
C PHE A 274 2.48 11.28 4.76
N TRP A 275 2.42 10.90 6.04
CA TRP A 275 1.29 10.19 6.65
C TRP A 275 0.92 10.89 7.95
N ILE A 276 -0.33 11.28 8.13
CA ILE A 276 -0.85 11.73 9.42
C ILE A 276 -1.67 10.59 10.01
N ASP A 277 -1.24 10.08 11.16
CA ASP A 277 -1.96 9.03 11.87
C ASP A 277 -3.20 9.59 12.60
N TRP A 278 -4.10 8.70 13.02
CA TRP A 278 -5.36 9.07 13.68
C TRP A 278 -5.16 9.82 15.01
N GLN A 279 -3.97 9.79 15.60
CA GLN A 279 -3.60 10.54 16.82
C GLN A 279 -3.09 11.96 16.52
N GLY A 280 -2.90 12.30 15.24
CA GLY A 280 -2.40 13.58 14.81
C GLY A 280 -0.87 13.69 14.81
N ASN A 281 -0.16 12.60 14.58
CA ASN A 281 1.27 12.65 14.31
C ASN A 281 1.52 12.60 12.80
N ILE A 282 2.37 13.50 12.30
CA ILE A 282 2.89 13.41 10.93
C ILE A 282 4.13 12.51 10.91
N ALA A 283 4.18 11.59 9.96
CA ALA A 283 5.28 10.67 9.74
C ALA A 283 5.73 10.70 8.28
N ASN A 284 6.92 10.20 8.00
CA ASN A 284 7.37 10.02 6.62
C ASN A 284 6.62 8.87 5.93
N CYS A 285 6.29 7.79 6.65
CA CYS A 285 5.62 6.60 6.13
C CYS A 285 4.70 5.97 7.18
N GLY A 286 3.51 5.51 6.78
CA GLY A 286 2.58 4.83 7.67
C GLY A 286 3.08 3.47 8.19
N MET A 287 4.09 2.88 7.54
CA MET A 287 4.65 1.57 7.90
C MET A 287 6.04 1.66 8.58
N TYR A 288 6.63 2.85 8.70
CA TYR A 288 7.92 3.08 9.38
C TYR A 288 7.70 3.95 10.61
N PRO A 289 7.75 3.40 11.83
CA PRO A 289 7.31 4.09 13.05
C PRO A 289 8.32 5.08 13.62
N SER A 290 9.58 5.05 13.18
CA SER A 290 10.67 5.77 13.85
C SER A 290 10.76 7.25 13.49
N VAL A 291 10.22 7.68 12.35
CA VAL A 291 10.23 9.09 11.93
C VAL A 291 8.83 9.65 12.01
N LYS A 292 8.50 10.34 13.10
CA LYS A 292 7.22 11.02 13.30
C LYS A 292 7.31 12.20 14.26
N SER A 293 6.44 13.19 14.05
CA SER A 293 6.34 14.41 14.86
C SER A 293 4.87 14.73 15.17
N PRO A 294 4.53 15.18 16.39
CA PRO A 294 3.16 15.59 16.70
C PRO A 294 2.79 16.87 15.95
N LEU A 295 1.55 16.93 15.45
CA LEU A 295 0.97 18.14 14.86
C LEU A 295 0.19 18.98 15.91
N LYS A 296 -0.24 18.40 17.01
CA LYS A 296 -0.90 19.16 18.09
C LYS A 296 0.02 20.24 18.66
N GLY A 297 -0.46 21.50 18.62
CA GLY A 297 0.28 22.65 19.15
C GLY A 297 1.42 23.15 18.25
N ARG A 298 1.52 22.65 17.02
CA ARG A 298 2.54 23.04 16.04
C ARG A 298 1.93 23.29 14.68
N SER A 299 2.59 24.10 13.85
CA SER A 299 2.22 24.23 12.45
C SER A 299 2.63 22.97 11.66
N PHE A 300 1.90 22.71 10.58
CA PHE A 300 2.27 21.64 9.64
C PHE A 300 3.69 21.85 9.07
N ALA A 301 4.05 23.10 8.77
CA ALA A 301 5.35 23.42 8.19
C ALA A 301 6.52 23.05 9.14
N GLU A 302 6.39 23.37 10.44
CA GLU A 302 7.41 23.01 11.45
C GLU A 302 7.52 21.49 11.63
N ALA A 303 6.39 20.78 11.71
CA ALA A 303 6.37 19.34 11.87
C ALA A 303 6.89 18.64 10.60
N TRP A 304 6.52 19.11 9.42
CA TRP A 304 7.04 18.60 8.15
C TRP A 304 8.56 18.78 8.02
N LYS A 305 9.08 19.98 8.39
CA LYS A 305 10.52 20.23 8.41
C LYS A 305 11.26 19.21 9.26
N GLN A 306 10.77 18.93 10.48
CA GLN A 306 11.35 17.91 11.35
C GLN A 306 11.34 16.52 10.70
N VAL A 307 10.21 16.11 10.13
CA VAL A 307 10.10 14.81 9.41
C VAL A 307 11.10 14.71 8.26
N VAL A 308 11.30 15.80 7.51
CA VAL A 308 12.30 15.87 6.44
C VAL A 308 13.71 15.71 6.98
N GLU A 309 14.06 16.45 8.04
CA GLU A 309 15.39 16.41 8.67
C GLU A 309 15.71 15.01 9.20
N GLU A 310 14.79 14.38 9.93
CA GLU A 310 14.95 13.03 10.43
C GLU A 310 15.01 12.00 9.28
N THR A 311 14.18 12.13 8.25
CA THR A 311 14.21 11.25 7.07
C THR A 311 15.55 11.32 6.34
N ASN A 312 16.17 12.50 6.26
CA ASN A 312 17.49 12.68 5.63
C ASN A 312 18.60 11.93 6.38
N GLN A 313 18.41 11.53 7.64
CA GLN A 313 19.36 10.71 8.40
C GLN A 313 19.14 9.20 8.22
N VAL A 314 17.99 8.81 7.66
CA VAL A 314 17.66 7.38 7.47
C VAL A 314 18.52 6.79 6.35
N ARG A 315 19.14 5.64 6.62
CA ARG A 315 19.99 4.90 5.68
C ARG A 315 19.42 3.50 5.45
N TYR A 316 19.59 2.97 4.25
CA TYR A 316 19.31 1.57 3.98
C TYR A 316 20.30 0.66 4.73
N SER A 317 19.90 -0.58 4.98
CA SER A 317 20.84 -1.62 5.41
C SER A 317 22.03 -1.68 4.44
N PRO A 318 23.28 -1.66 4.93
CA PRO A 318 24.46 -1.85 4.09
C PRO A 318 24.38 -3.15 3.28
N ILE A 319 23.87 -4.23 3.91
CA ILE A 319 23.66 -5.53 3.27
C ILE A 319 22.69 -5.41 2.10
N CYS A 320 21.52 -4.79 2.29
CA CYS A 320 20.52 -4.64 1.23
C CYS A 320 20.99 -3.69 0.13
N THR A 321 21.69 -2.60 0.50
CA THR A 321 22.23 -1.61 -0.43
C THR A 321 23.20 -2.22 -1.44
N ASN A 322 24.06 -3.12 -0.97
CA ASN A 322 25.16 -3.66 -1.75
C ASN A 322 24.87 -5.06 -2.30
N CYS A 323 23.67 -5.58 -2.03
CA CYS A 323 23.21 -6.86 -2.55
C CYS A 323 23.05 -6.82 -4.08
N PRO A 324 23.56 -7.81 -4.84
CA PRO A 324 23.41 -7.88 -6.30
C PRO A 324 21.93 -7.91 -6.73
N ASN A 325 21.03 -8.39 -5.84
CA ASN A 325 19.61 -8.49 -6.09
C ASN A 325 18.81 -7.22 -5.69
N HIS A 326 19.48 -6.13 -5.32
CA HIS A 326 18.80 -4.91 -4.84
C HIS A 326 17.71 -4.42 -5.79
N ASN A 327 18.00 -4.44 -7.10
CA ASN A 327 17.06 -4.01 -8.15
C ASN A 327 15.93 -5.02 -8.41
N LEU A 328 16.03 -6.26 -7.93
CA LEU A 328 14.97 -7.27 -8.03
C LEU A 328 14.08 -7.25 -6.78
N CYS A 329 14.71 -7.06 -5.63
CA CYS A 329 14.09 -7.22 -4.31
C CYS A 329 13.15 -6.06 -3.95
N HIS A 330 13.50 -4.83 -4.30
CA HIS A 330 12.77 -3.62 -3.91
C HIS A 330 12.47 -3.50 -2.40
N ALA A 331 13.31 -4.14 -1.54
CA ALA A 331 13.16 -4.01 -0.10
C ALA A 331 13.30 -2.54 0.31
N CYS A 332 12.27 -1.99 0.94
CA CYS A 332 12.28 -0.62 1.43
C CYS A 332 12.67 -0.54 2.92
N ILE A 333 12.98 0.65 3.40
CA ILE A 333 13.31 0.94 4.80
C ILE A 333 12.29 0.35 5.78
N ALA A 334 10.99 0.54 5.49
CA ALA A 334 9.93 0.02 6.33
C ALA A 334 9.91 -1.52 6.35
N MET A 335 10.15 -2.17 5.21
CA MET A 335 10.26 -3.65 5.16
C MET A 335 11.42 -4.14 6.00
N VAL A 336 12.62 -3.56 5.85
CA VAL A 336 13.78 -3.94 6.65
C VAL A 336 13.51 -3.77 8.14
N TYR A 337 13.03 -2.60 8.53
CA TYR A 337 12.73 -2.31 9.94
C TYR A 337 11.67 -3.25 10.53
N ASN A 338 10.58 -3.49 9.81
CA ASN A 338 9.50 -4.35 10.31
C ASN A 338 9.90 -5.83 10.38
N GLU A 339 10.82 -6.27 9.52
CA GLU A 339 11.34 -7.65 9.57
C GLU A 339 12.41 -7.86 10.64
N CYS A 340 13.27 -6.85 10.87
CA CYS A 340 14.49 -7.01 11.67
C CYS A 340 14.46 -6.26 13.01
N GLY A 341 13.57 -5.30 13.20
CA GLY A 341 13.55 -4.40 14.36
C GLY A 341 14.54 -3.24 14.27
N ASP A 342 15.45 -3.25 13.31
CA ASP A 342 16.42 -2.21 13.03
C ASP A 342 16.70 -2.09 11.52
N LEU A 343 17.49 -1.09 11.12
CA LEU A 343 17.82 -0.82 9.72
C LEU A 343 19.10 -1.52 9.21
N ASN A 344 19.86 -2.16 10.08
CA ASN A 344 21.10 -2.86 9.71
C ASN A 344 20.85 -4.34 9.39
N GLY A 345 19.69 -4.84 9.76
CA GLY A 345 19.31 -6.23 9.58
C GLY A 345 19.16 -6.65 8.12
N ARG A 346 19.17 -7.97 7.90
CA ARG A 346 18.82 -8.61 6.64
C ARG A 346 17.38 -9.13 6.74
N PRO A 347 16.46 -8.63 5.92
CA PRO A 347 15.06 -9.07 5.96
C PRO A 347 14.89 -10.46 5.30
N GLU A 348 15.17 -11.51 6.07
CA GLU A 348 15.30 -12.88 5.58
C GLU A 348 14.07 -13.37 4.82
N TYR A 349 12.86 -13.01 5.30
CA TYR A 349 11.61 -13.32 4.60
C TYR A 349 11.63 -12.82 3.14
N LEU A 350 12.08 -11.57 2.92
CA LEU A 350 12.14 -10.98 1.58
C LEU A 350 13.23 -11.63 0.72
N CYS A 351 14.35 -12.00 1.31
CA CYS A 351 15.43 -12.70 0.62
C CYS A 351 14.94 -14.05 0.09
N GLN A 352 14.31 -14.85 0.95
CA GLN A 352 13.72 -16.14 0.59
C GLN A 352 12.58 -16.00 -0.43
N MET A 353 11.71 -14.97 -0.28
CA MET A 353 10.65 -14.71 -1.23
C MET A 353 11.19 -14.37 -2.65
N ASN A 354 12.28 -13.59 -2.75
CA ASN A 354 12.87 -13.28 -4.05
C ASN A 354 13.63 -14.47 -4.67
N ALA A 355 14.31 -15.29 -3.87
CA ALA A 355 14.92 -16.54 -4.34
C ALA A 355 13.85 -17.50 -4.90
N ALA A 356 12.74 -17.68 -4.19
CA ALA A 356 11.62 -18.47 -4.66
C ALA A 356 10.95 -17.86 -5.91
N SER A 357 10.86 -16.52 -6.00
CA SER A 357 10.31 -15.83 -7.19
C SER A 357 11.16 -16.14 -8.42
N ALA A 358 12.49 -16.10 -8.32
CA ALA A 358 13.37 -16.44 -9.45
C ALA A 358 13.10 -17.86 -9.98
N LYS A 359 12.96 -18.83 -9.08
CA LYS A 359 12.60 -20.19 -9.43
C LYS A 359 11.25 -20.28 -10.13
N TYR A 360 10.20 -19.67 -9.57
CA TYR A 360 8.85 -19.76 -10.14
C TYR A 360 8.70 -18.99 -11.46
N TYR A 361 9.38 -17.86 -11.66
CA TYR A 361 9.41 -17.20 -12.97
C TYR A 361 10.03 -18.09 -14.04
N ALA A 362 11.14 -18.79 -13.71
CA ALA A 362 11.78 -19.72 -14.64
C ALA A 362 10.86 -20.90 -15.00
N GLU A 363 10.17 -21.48 -14.01
CA GLU A 363 9.21 -22.58 -14.19
C GLU A 363 8.03 -22.15 -15.08
N TYR A 364 7.42 -21.02 -14.81
CA TYR A 364 6.29 -20.49 -15.61
C TYR A 364 6.72 -20.15 -17.03
N ALA A 365 7.87 -19.51 -17.20
CA ALA A 365 8.41 -19.22 -18.53
C ALA A 365 8.69 -20.50 -19.35
N ALA A 366 9.14 -21.57 -18.69
CA ALA A 366 9.35 -22.87 -19.34
C ALA A 366 8.00 -23.49 -19.77
N LYS A 367 7.00 -23.48 -18.91
CA LYS A 367 5.64 -24.01 -19.18
C LYS A 367 4.93 -23.25 -20.28
N ILE A 368 5.11 -21.93 -20.36
CA ILE A 368 4.59 -21.11 -21.47
C ILE A 368 5.24 -21.55 -22.80
N ARG A 369 6.58 -21.71 -22.82
CA ARG A 369 7.30 -22.16 -24.03
C ARG A 369 6.95 -23.57 -24.47
N SER A 370 6.60 -24.46 -23.54
CA SER A 370 6.17 -25.83 -23.88
C SER A 370 4.68 -25.94 -24.29
N GLY A 371 3.91 -24.84 -24.19
CA GLY A 371 2.48 -24.83 -24.44
C GLY A 371 1.63 -25.48 -23.31
N GLU A 372 2.23 -25.77 -22.17
CA GLU A 372 1.51 -26.31 -20.99
C GLU A 372 0.62 -25.25 -20.33
N LEU A 373 1.10 -24.00 -20.29
CA LEU A 373 0.28 -22.85 -19.91
C LEU A 373 -0.10 -22.07 -21.17
N PRO A 374 -1.36 -21.65 -21.32
CA PRO A 374 -1.77 -20.84 -22.46
C PRO A 374 -0.96 -19.54 -22.50
N GLU A 375 -0.64 -19.08 -23.71
CA GLU A 375 -0.21 -17.70 -23.89
C GLU A 375 -1.28 -16.79 -23.27
N LEU A 376 -0.83 -15.80 -22.48
CA LEU A 376 -1.75 -14.90 -21.82
C LEU A 376 -2.69 -14.26 -22.85
N PRO A 377 -4.01 -14.28 -22.64
CA PRO A 377 -4.88 -13.51 -23.50
C PRO A 377 -4.42 -12.05 -23.41
N LEU A 378 -4.23 -11.41 -24.59
CA LEU A 378 -3.95 -9.99 -24.68
C LEU A 378 -4.99 -9.26 -23.83
N ALA A 379 -4.58 -8.82 -22.65
CA ALA A 379 -5.44 -8.02 -21.79
C ALA A 379 -5.66 -6.69 -22.55
N GLY A 380 -6.91 -6.33 -22.77
CA GLY A 380 -7.23 -5.00 -23.24
C GLY A 380 -6.65 -3.98 -22.24
N THR A 381 -5.79 -3.08 -22.74
CA THR A 381 -4.98 -2.11 -22.01
C THR A 381 -3.93 -2.71 -21.08
N PRO A 382 -2.63 -2.49 -21.36
CA PRO A 382 -1.56 -2.90 -20.47
C PRO A 382 -1.76 -2.21 -19.12
N TYR A 383 -1.87 -2.99 -18.05
CA TYR A 383 -1.66 -2.49 -16.71
C TYR A 383 -0.18 -2.14 -16.60
N GLU A 384 0.18 -0.88 -16.79
CA GLU A 384 1.44 -0.39 -16.24
C GLU A 384 1.26 -0.38 -14.71
N PRO A 385 2.00 -1.23 -13.96
CA PRO A 385 2.01 -1.09 -12.52
C PRO A 385 2.47 0.34 -12.25
N GLU A 386 1.56 1.19 -11.78
CA GLU A 386 1.97 2.44 -11.17
C GLU A 386 3.00 2.05 -10.12
N GLU A 387 4.26 2.47 -10.31
CA GLU A 387 5.31 2.33 -9.32
C GLU A 387 4.69 2.71 -7.99
N CYS A 388 4.83 1.84 -6.99
CA CYS A 388 4.21 1.95 -5.66
C CYS A 388 4.04 3.41 -5.25
N SER A 389 2.91 4.01 -5.59
CA SER A 389 2.46 5.26 -4.99
C SER A 389 1.72 4.84 -3.73
N ILE A 390 2.49 4.68 -2.65
CA ILE A 390 1.95 4.72 -1.29
C ILE A 390 1.46 6.13 -1.06
#